data_7a3f34274a77d91c24d47021a583005f
#
_entry.id   7a3f34274a77d91c24d47021a583005f
#
_cell.length_a   1.000
_cell.length_b   1.000
_cell.length_c   1.000
_cell.angle_alpha   90.00
_cell.angle_beta   90.00
_cell.angle_gamma   90.00
#
_symmetry.space_group_name_H-M   'P 1'
#
loop_
_entity.id
_entity.type
_entity.pdbx_description
1 polymer ?
#
loop_
_entity_poly.entity_id
_entity_poly.type
_entity_poly.pdbx_seq_one_letter_code
_entity_poly.pdbx_strand_id
1 'polypeptide(L)'
;MADYQVDIMVMSGVEDGLAMTFSTANGDGVLDDDEWVITLGRRDDNDVCLRNDTFASRYHARLHLRSGAWVLEDCNSKNGTFVEENDEDARVSDLLELSPGQLFRVGRTWLRIQTEG
;
A
#
# COMPACT_ATOMS: atom_id res chain seq x y z
N MET A 1 -9.79 -21.34 8.64
CA MET A 1 -8.71 -20.51 8.11
C MET A 1 -9.33 -19.30 7.42
N ALA A 2 -8.94 -18.11 7.83
CA ALA A 2 -9.49 -16.91 7.24
C ALA A 2 -8.77 -16.57 5.95
N ASP A 3 -9.54 -16.29 4.91
CA ASP A 3 -9.00 -15.71 3.68
C ASP A 3 -9.10 -14.20 3.80
N TYR A 4 -8.05 -13.52 3.34
CA TYR A 4 -7.99 -12.06 3.35
C TYR A 4 -8.14 -11.55 1.92
N GLN A 5 -8.80 -10.41 1.80
CA GLN A 5 -8.95 -9.72 0.52
C GLN A 5 -8.86 -8.22 0.76
N VAL A 6 -8.25 -7.51 -0.18
CA VAL A 6 -8.14 -6.06 -0.11
C VAL A 6 -8.32 -5.46 -1.50
N ASP A 7 -9.05 -4.35 -1.57
CA ASP A 7 -9.15 -3.53 -2.76
C ASP A 7 -8.35 -2.25 -2.54
N ILE A 8 -7.44 -1.97 -3.46
CA ILE A 8 -6.59 -0.78 -3.40
C ILE A 8 -6.89 0.07 -4.63
N MET A 9 -7.20 1.34 -4.42
CA MET A 9 -7.47 2.28 -5.50
C MET A 9 -6.35 3.29 -5.65
N VAL A 10 -5.97 3.55 -6.90
CA VAL A 10 -5.10 4.67 -7.23
C VAL A 10 -5.97 5.90 -7.35
N MET A 11 -5.78 6.86 -6.44
CA MET A 11 -6.61 8.06 -6.35
C MET A 11 -6.07 9.20 -7.20
N SER A 12 -4.75 9.27 -7.39
CA SER A 12 -4.12 10.19 -8.34
C SER A 12 -2.72 9.71 -8.67
N GLY A 13 -2.20 10.11 -9.83
CA GLY A 13 -0.90 9.72 -10.32
C GLY A 13 -0.99 9.19 -11.74
N VAL A 14 0.05 8.47 -12.18
CA VAL A 14 0.16 7.98 -13.55
C VAL A 14 -0.98 6.99 -13.88
N GLU A 15 -1.37 6.17 -12.91
CA GLU A 15 -2.39 5.14 -13.07
C GLU A 15 -3.72 5.56 -12.41
N ASP A 16 -4.05 6.84 -12.46
CA ASP A 16 -5.25 7.40 -11.82
C ASP A 16 -6.50 6.61 -12.23
N GLY A 17 -7.29 6.22 -11.23
CA GLY A 17 -8.52 5.46 -11.42
C GLY A 17 -8.34 3.95 -11.44
N LEU A 18 -7.11 3.44 -11.42
CA LEU A 18 -6.87 2.01 -11.40
C LEU A 18 -7.31 1.42 -10.05
N ALA A 19 -8.07 0.34 -10.11
CA ALA A 19 -8.46 -0.42 -8.92
C ALA A 19 -7.84 -1.81 -9.00
N MET A 20 -7.27 -2.27 -7.88
CA MET A 20 -6.62 -3.56 -7.81
C MET A 20 -7.19 -4.36 -6.64
N THR A 21 -7.42 -5.64 -6.87
CA THR A 21 -7.92 -6.55 -5.83
C THR A 21 -6.87 -7.63 -5.59
N PHE A 22 -6.53 -7.82 -4.33
CA PHE A 22 -5.60 -8.88 -3.91
C PHE A 22 -6.30 -9.80 -2.92
N SER A 23 -5.97 -11.08 -2.96
CA SER A 23 -6.54 -12.04 -2.02
C SER A 23 -5.57 -13.18 -1.73
N THR A 24 -5.65 -13.71 -0.52
CA THR A 24 -4.87 -14.89 -0.16
C THR A 24 -5.34 -16.12 -0.94
N ALA A 25 -6.61 -16.17 -1.31
CA ALA A 25 -7.16 -17.26 -2.11
C ALA A 25 -6.53 -17.33 -3.49
N ASN A 26 -6.11 -16.19 -4.04
CA ASN A 26 -5.41 -16.11 -5.33
C ASN A 26 -3.89 -16.24 -5.19
N GLY A 27 -3.38 -16.37 -3.98
CA GLY A 27 -1.95 -16.44 -3.72
C GLY A 27 -1.25 -15.09 -3.72
N ASP A 28 -1.98 -14.00 -3.62
CA ASP A 28 -1.40 -12.66 -3.61
C ASP A 28 -0.77 -12.33 -2.26
N GLY A 29 0.30 -11.57 -2.29
CA GLY A 29 1.01 -11.18 -1.10
C GLY A 29 1.73 -12.34 -0.42
N VAL A 30 2.18 -12.09 0.80
CA VAL A 30 2.85 -13.12 1.61
C VAL A 30 2.11 -13.23 2.93
N LEU A 31 1.63 -14.43 3.24
CA LEU A 31 1.01 -14.73 4.52
C LEU A 31 2.07 -15.36 5.42
N ASP A 32 2.42 -14.67 6.50
CA ASP A 32 3.43 -15.10 7.46
C ASP A 32 2.81 -15.06 8.85
N ASP A 33 2.64 -16.21 9.46
CA ASP A 33 1.91 -16.39 10.71
C ASP A 33 0.48 -15.81 10.55
N ASP A 34 0.14 -14.78 11.30
CA ASP A 34 -1.17 -14.14 11.24
C ASP A 34 -1.11 -12.79 10.52
N GLU A 35 -0.04 -12.55 9.79
CA GLU A 35 0.19 -11.27 9.11
C GLU A 35 0.22 -11.47 7.60
N TRP A 36 -0.54 -10.65 6.88
CA TRP A 36 -0.57 -10.66 5.42
C TRP A 36 0.14 -9.41 4.92
N VAL A 37 1.11 -9.57 4.01
CA VAL A 37 1.96 -8.48 3.54
C VAL A 37 1.77 -8.29 2.04
N ILE A 38 1.47 -7.06 1.65
CA ILE A 38 1.34 -6.61 0.26
C ILE A 38 2.49 -5.65 -0.02
N THR A 39 3.25 -5.89 -1.08
CA THR A 39 4.41 -5.06 -1.44
C THR A 39 4.04 -4.02 -2.49
N LEU A 40 4.67 -2.84 -2.39
CA LEU A 40 4.45 -1.73 -3.32
C LEU A 40 5.80 -1.22 -3.80
N GLY A 41 5.92 -0.99 -5.10
CA GLY A 41 7.14 -0.47 -5.67
C GLY A 41 7.12 -0.48 -7.18
N ARG A 42 8.22 -0.02 -7.78
CA ARG A 42 8.33 0.14 -9.24
C ARG A 42 8.60 -1.18 -9.95
N ARG A 43 9.22 -2.16 -9.29
CA ARG A 43 9.52 -3.44 -9.91
C ARG A 43 8.28 -4.31 -10.05
N ASP A 44 8.26 -5.13 -11.09
CA ASP A 44 7.11 -5.98 -11.43
C ASP A 44 6.88 -7.15 -10.48
N ASP A 45 7.82 -7.46 -9.61
CA ASP A 45 7.64 -8.48 -8.58
C ASP A 45 6.92 -7.94 -7.33
N ASN A 46 6.57 -6.66 -7.30
CA ASN A 46 5.71 -6.13 -6.25
C ASN A 46 4.25 -6.45 -6.55
N ASP A 47 3.45 -6.63 -5.51
CA ASP A 47 2.00 -6.84 -5.66
C ASP A 47 1.36 -5.61 -6.28
N VAL A 48 1.63 -4.43 -5.71
CA VAL A 48 1.24 -3.16 -6.31
C VAL A 48 2.42 -2.65 -7.12
N CYS A 49 2.39 -2.88 -8.42
CA CYS A 49 3.48 -2.50 -9.31
C CYS A 49 3.24 -1.11 -9.87
N LEU A 50 4.01 -0.14 -9.41
CA LEU A 50 3.95 1.25 -9.86
C LEU A 50 5.02 1.48 -10.94
N ARG A 51 4.96 0.70 -12.00
CA ARG A 51 5.96 0.63 -13.06
C ARG A 51 6.26 1.98 -13.68
N ASN A 52 5.25 2.80 -13.86
CA ASN A 52 5.38 4.08 -14.55
C ASN A 52 5.62 5.26 -13.62
N ASP A 53 5.73 5.01 -12.32
CA ASP A 53 6.03 6.06 -11.34
C ASP A 53 7.54 6.10 -11.11
N THR A 54 8.21 7.05 -11.76
CA THR A 54 9.66 7.17 -11.68
C THR A 54 10.15 7.65 -10.33
N PHE A 55 9.25 8.13 -9.47
CA PHE A 55 9.58 8.56 -8.11
C PHE A 55 9.41 7.44 -7.10
N ALA A 56 8.83 6.32 -7.50
CA ALA A 56 8.74 5.14 -6.64
C ALA A 56 10.06 4.39 -6.68
N SER A 57 10.53 3.94 -5.52
CA SER A 57 11.68 3.05 -5.43
C SER A 57 11.28 1.65 -5.90
N ARG A 58 12.26 0.84 -6.27
CA ARG A 58 12.00 -0.54 -6.73
C ARG A 58 11.19 -1.32 -5.71
N TYR A 59 11.59 -1.26 -4.45
CA TYR A 59 10.84 -1.80 -3.31
C TYR A 59 10.60 -0.64 -2.36
N HIS A 60 9.42 -0.05 -2.42
CA HIS A 60 9.18 1.26 -1.81
C HIS A 60 8.53 1.14 -0.43
N ALA A 61 7.48 0.34 -0.34
CA ALA A 61 6.68 0.25 0.87
C ALA A 61 6.03 -1.12 0.99
N ARG A 62 5.52 -1.44 2.18
CA ARG A 62 4.73 -2.64 2.43
C ARG A 62 3.49 -2.28 3.23
N LEU A 63 2.42 -2.97 2.92
CA LEU A 63 1.20 -2.93 3.71
C LEU A 63 1.12 -4.24 4.49
N HIS A 64 0.96 -4.14 5.80
CA HIS A 64 0.83 -5.29 6.70
C HIS A 64 -0.58 -5.30 7.27
N LEU A 65 -1.29 -6.41 7.09
CA LEU A 65 -2.56 -6.62 7.79
C LEU A 65 -2.25 -7.38 9.07
N ARG A 66 -2.41 -6.70 10.20
CA ARG A 66 -2.13 -7.24 11.54
C ARG A 66 -3.36 -7.05 12.41
N SER A 67 -3.92 -8.16 12.89
CA SER A 67 -5.07 -8.12 13.82
C SER A 67 -6.20 -7.21 13.32
N GLY A 68 -6.49 -7.26 12.01
CA GLY A 68 -7.56 -6.49 11.41
C GLY A 68 -7.22 -5.04 11.08
N ALA A 69 -5.99 -4.60 11.36
CA ALA A 69 -5.55 -3.23 11.07
C ALA A 69 -4.48 -3.24 9.98
N TRP A 70 -4.53 -2.25 9.09
CA TRP A 70 -3.51 -2.08 8.07
C TRP A 70 -2.41 -1.16 8.58
N VAL A 71 -1.17 -1.61 8.46
CA VAL A 71 0.03 -0.86 8.86
C VAL A 71 0.88 -0.63 7.62
N LEU A 72 1.26 0.62 7.40
CA LEU A 72 2.10 1.02 6.26
C LEU A 72 3.55 1.15 6.72
N GLU A 73 4.44 0.50 5.99
CA GLU A 73 5.88 0.54 6.25
C GLU A 73 6.62 1.17 5.09
N ASP A 74 7.51 2.11 5.37
CA ASP A 74 8.45 2.62 4.37
C ASP A 74 9.69 1.73 4.35
N CYS A 75 10.05 1.23 3.18
CA CYS A 75 11.18 0.31 3.00
C CYS A 75 12.46 1.05 2.64
N ASN A 76 12.76 2.12 3.36
CA ASN A 76 13.93 2.96 3.11
C ASN A 76 13.92 3.53 1.68
N SER A 77 12.78 4.02 1.27
CA SER A 77 12.58 4.56 -0.06
C SER A 77 13.37 5.86 -0.25
N LYS A 78 13.73 6.15 -1.50
CA LYS A 78 14.48 7.35 -1.83
C LYS A 78 13.68 8.63 -1.59
N ASN A 79 12.41 8.63 -1.97
CA ASN A 79 11.56 9.82 -1.92
C ASN A 79 10.56 9.82 -0.77
N GLY A 80 10.51 8.77 0.02
CA GLY A 80 9.66 8.68 1.19
C GLY A 80 8.26 8.15 0.89
N THR A 81 7.59 7.71 1.93
CA THR A 81 6.20 7.28 1.93
C THR A 81 5.44 8.24 2.83
N PHE A 82 4.27 8.68 2.41
CA PHE A 82 3.50 9.71 3.10
C PHE A 82 2.06 9.28 3.31
N VAL A 83 1.42 9.86 4.31
CA VAL A 83 -0.02 9.73 4.52
C VAL A 83 -0.63 11.12 4.59
N GLU A 84 -1.92 11.23 4.25
CA GLU A 84 -2.66 12.47 4.48
C GLU A 84 -3.21 12.46 5.89
N GLU A 85 -2.88 13.49 6.65
CA GLU A 85 -3.29 13.63 8.04
C GLU A 85 -3.60 15.09 8.30
N ASN A 86 -4.85 15.39 8.66
CA ASN A 86 -5.30 16.77 8.93
C ASN A 86 -4.99 17.75 7.78
N ASP A 87 -5.25 17.32 6.54
CA ASP A 87 -5.00 18.08 5.31
C ASP A 87 -3.52 18.34 5.04
N GLU A 88 -2.62 17.63 5.70
CA GLU A 88 -1.19 17.73 5.47
C GLU A 88 -0.59 16.36 5.14
N ASP A 89 0.52 16.37 4.42
CA ASP A 89 1.27 15.17 4.13
C ASP A 89 2.22 14.88 5.27
N ALA A 90 2.04 13.76 5.95
CA ALA A 90 2.93 13.33 7.02
C ALA A 90 3.80 12.18 6.52
N ARG A 91 5.10 12.29 6.71
CA ARG A 91 6.04 11.25 6.29
C ARG A 91 5.99 10.07 7.25
N VAL A 92 5.95 8.87 6.69
CA VAL A 92 6.02 7.62 7.45
C VAL A 92 7.49 7.37 7.80
N SER A 93 7.84 7.42 9.08
CA SER A 93 9.22 7.23 9.53
C SER A 93 9.65 5.78 9.48
N ASP A 94 8.75 4.87 9.87
CA ASP A 94 9.02 3.44 9.95
C ASP A 94 7.71 2.71 9.68
N LEU A 95 6.87 2.58 10.69
CA LEU A 95 5.56 1.94 10.60
C LEU A 95 4.49 2.95 11.03
N LEU A 96 3.35 2.91 10.35
CA LEU A 96 2.23 3.76 10.72
C LEU A 96 0.92 3.03 10.44
N GLU A 97 0.06 2.95 11.44
CA GLU A 97 -1.26 2.36 11.26
C GLU A 97 -2.14 3.30 10.45
N LEU A 98 -2.76 2.76 9.39
CA LEU A 98 -3.67 3.50 8.54
C LEU A 98 -5.07 3.48 9.14
N SER A 99 -5.72 4.64 9.14
CA SER A 99 -7.15 4.71 9.40
C SER A 99 -7.93 4.23 8.18
N PRO A 100 -9.16 3.72 8.36
CA PRO A 100 -9.96 3.30 7.21
C PRO A 100 -10.13 4.43 6.19
N GLY A 101 -9.81 4.15 4.93
CA GLY A 101 -9.94 5.11 3.84
C GLY A 101 -8.88 6.20 3.79
N GLN A 102 -7.89 6.15 4.65
CA GLN A 102 -6.83 7.16 4.68
C GLN A 102 -5.98 7.10 3.40
N LEU A 103 -5.69 8.26 2.84
CA LEU A 103 -4.83 8.36 1.66
C LEU A 103 -3.37 8.21 2.06
N PHE A 104 -2.63 7.47 1.24
CA PHE A 104 -1.18 7.37 1.40
C PHE A 104 -0.52 7.50 0.03
N ARG A 105 0.73 7.95 0.03
CA ARG A 105 1.47 8.24 -1.19
C ARG A 105 2.78 7.46 -1.26
N VAL A 106 2.98 6.79 -2.38
CA VAL A 106 4.22 6.09 -2.73
C VAL A 106 4.70 6.70 -4.04
N GLY A 107 5.90 7.29 -4.03
CA GLY A 107 6.37 8.06 -5.17
C GLY A 107 5.47 9.26 -5.41
N ARG A 108 4.85 9.33 -6.58
CA ARG A 108 3.86 10.35 -6.92
C ARG A 108 2.44 9.81 -6.92
N THR A 109 2.26 8.57 -6.50
CA THR A 109 0.98 7.88 -6.59
C THR A 109 0.28 7.92 -5.24
N TRP A 110 -0.92 8.50 -5.21
CA TRP A 110 -1.79 8.48 -4.05
C TRP A 110 -2.71 7.27 -4.14
N LEU A 111 -2.79 6.54 -3.05
CA LEU A 111 -3.57 5.30 -2.98
C LEU A 111 -4.47 5.32 -1.74
N ARG A 112 -5.49 4.48 -1.80
CA ARG A 112 -6.40 4.28 -0.68
C ARG A 112 -6.81 2.82 -0.63
N ILE A 113 -6.83 2.24 0.57
CA ILE A 113 -7.47 0.96 0.78
C ILE A 113 -8.97 1.21 0.83
N GLN A 114 -9.69 0.54 -0.06
CA GLN A 114 -11.13 0.68 -0.10
C GLN A 114 -11.73 -0.23 0.96
N THR A 115 -12.40 0.37 1.93
CA THR A 115 -13.05 -0.40 2.97
C THR A 115 -14.50 -0.68 2.59
N GLU A 116 -14.97 -1.87 2.90
CA GLU A 116 -16.38 -2.17 2.78
C GLU A 116 -17.11 -1.46 3.91
N GLY A 117 -17.95 -0.57 3.54
CA GLY A 117 -18.66 0.28 4.47
C GLY A 117 -19.90 -0.33 5.02
#